data_11b8cbb0b5ea447c167f3fa8ffd0fc25
#
_entry.id   11b8cbb0b5ea447c167f3fa8ffd0fc25
#
_cell.length_a   1.000
_cell.length_b   1.000
_cell.length_c   1.000
_cell.angle_alpha   90.00
_cell.angle_beta   90.00
_cell.angle_gamma   90.00
#
_symmetry.space_group_name_H-M   'P 1'
#
loop_
_entity.id
_entity.type
_entity.pdbx_description
1 polymer ?
#
loop_
_entity_poly.entity_id
_entity_poly.type
_entity_poly.pdbx_seq_one_letter_code
_entity_poly.pdbx_strand_id
1 'polypeptide(L)'
;MTSQSEIDRDKAVVDAFYQAGIEGHLTSFARYLDPDFKVTAPNYLPWGGTHSGAAFFRDEILPYLPNVFDFARFSYDSVIAEGGCVSAVINMGVAGTDAMIKIVDVWTVRDRKVTSIWVAYFEPQALLDKLGIAHQLAR
;
A
#
# COMPACT_ATOMS: atom_id res chain seq x y z
N MET A 1 6.49 -11.07 23.29
CA MET A 1 5.76 -11.91 22.31
C MET A 1 4.40 -11.29 22.04
N THR A 2 4.04 -11.18 20.77
CA THR A 2 2.76 -10.59 20.37
C THR A 2 1.62 -11.60 20.57
N SER A 3 0.54 -11.19 21.23
CA SER A 3 -0.61 -12.06 21.43
C SER A 3 -1.38 -12.22 20.12
N GLN A 4 -2.18 -13.30 20.03
CA GLN A 4 -3.01 -13.54 18.85
C GLN A 4 -4.02 -12.43 18.64
N SER A 5 -4.59 -11.87 19.71
CA SER A 5 -5.56 -10.79 19.57
C SER A 5 -4.90 -9.51 19.06
N GLU A 6 -3.65 -9.24 19.43
CA GLU A 6 -2.90 -8.11 18.89
C GLU A 6 -2.60 -8.31 17.41
N ILE A 7 -2.20 -9.52 17.03
CA ILE A 7 -1.95 -9.87 15.64
C ILE A 7 -3.21 -9.64 14.80
N ASP A 8 -4.34 -10.18 15.26
CA ASP A 8 -5.60 -10.04 14.54
C ASP A 8 -6.03 -8.59 14.41
N ARG A 9 -5.85 -7.81 15.46
CA ARG A 9 -6.20 -6.39 15.47
C ARG A 9 -5.34 -5.59 14.50
N ASP A 10 -4.03 -5.86 14.48
CA ASP A 10 -3.12 -5.18 13.56
C ASP A 10 -3.43 -5.54 12.11
N LYS A 11 -3.70 -6.82 11.83
CA LYS A 11 -4.10 -7.24 10.49
C LYS A 11 -5.40 -6.56 10.07
N ALA A 12 -6.35 -6.40 10.98
CA ALA A 12 -7.63 -5.77 10.66
C ALA A 12 -7.46 -4.30 10.29
N VAL A 13 -6.56 -3.58 10.96
CA VAL A 13 -6.26 -2.20 10.61
C VAL A 13 -5.71 -2.10 9.19
N VAL A 14 -4.77 -2.98 8.84
CA VAL A 14 -4.18 -2.99 7.51
C VAL A 14 -5.21 -3.44 6.46
N ASP A 15 -6.02 -4.45 6.78
CA ASP A 15 -7.04 -4.91 5.85
C ASP A 15 -8.05 -3.81 5.52
N ALA A 16 -8.28 -2.88 6.44
CA ALA A 16 -9.17 -1.76 6.19
C ALA A 16 -8.73 -0.92 4.99
N PHE A 17 -7.41 -0.86 4.71
CA PHE A 17 -6.90 -0.16 3.54
C PHE A 17 -7.39 -0.83 2.25
N TYR A 18 -7.18 -2.14 2.15
CA TYR A 18 -7.54 -2.88 0.94
C TYR A 18 -9.05 -2.93 0.75
N GLN A 19 -9.81 -3.11 1.84
CA GLN A 19 -11.26 -3.12 1.76
C GLN A 19 -11.81 -1.77 1.32
N ALA A 20 -11.24 -0.67 1.82
CA ALA A 20 -11.65 0.67 1.40
C ALA A 20 -11.41 0.85 -0.10
N GLY A 21 -10.29 0.33 -0.62
CA GLY A 21 -10.00 0.38 -2.05
C GLY A 21 -11.02 -0.42 -2.85
N ILE A 22 -11.34 -1.64 -2.41
CA ILE A 22 -12.31 -2.50 -3.07
C ILE A 22 -13.69 -1.82 -3.10
N GLU A 23 -14.06 -1.16 -2.01
CA GLU A 23 -15.38 -0.52 -1.87
C GLU A 23 -15.46 0.86 -2.52
N GLY A 24 -14.35 1.38 -3.02
CA GLY A 24 -14.35 2.64 -3.75
C GLY A 24 -14.30 3.89 -2.89
N HIS A 25 -13.85 3.78 -1.62
CA HIS A 25 -13.72 4.92 -0.74
C HIS A 25 -12.37 4.90 0.01
N LEU A 26 -11.29 4.73 -0.77
CA LEU A 26 -9.95 4.58 -0.22
C LEU A 26 -9.56 5.73 0.72
N THR A 27 -10.03 6.95 0.44
CA THR A 27 -9.70 8.11 1.27
C THR A 27 -10.19 7.98 2.71
N SER A 28 -11.19 7.13 2.96
CA SER A 28 -11.69 6.91 4.32
C SER A 28 -10.64 6.26 5.21
N PHE A 29 -9.61 5.64 4.63
CA PHE A 29 -8.53 5.04 5.39
C PHE A 29 -7.71 6.08 6.17
N ALA A 30 -7.82 7.36 5.82
CA ALA A 30 -7.08 8.42 6.50
C ALA A 30 -7.29 8.43 8.02
N ARG A 31 -8.45 7.94 8.49
CA ARG A 31 -8.74 7.88 9.92
C ARG A 31 -7.80 6.94 10.69
N TYR A 32 -7.13 6.03 9.99
CA TYR A 32 -6.19 5.10 10.61
C TYR A 32 -4.75 5.61 10.62
N LEU A 33 -4.48 6.77 10.01
CA LEU A 33 -3.13 7.30 9.91
C LEU A 33 -2.70 7.98 11.20
N ASP A 34 -1.52 7.60 11.71
CA ASP A 34 -0.86 8.36 12.76
C ASP A 34 -0.44 9.71 12.18
N PRO A 35 -0.50 10.82 12.94
CA PRO A 35 -0.09 12.13 12.41
C PRO A 35 1.33 12.14 11.82
N ASP A 36 2.23 11.32 12.36
CA ASP A 36 3.62 11.24 11.91
C ASP A 36 3.85 10.11 10.89
N PHE A 37 2.79 9.61 10.27
CA PHE A 37 2.87 8.52 9.31
C PHE A 37 3.92 8.78 8.23
N LYS A 38 4.68 7.73 7.88
CA LYS A 38 5.67 7.80 6.81
C LYS A 38 5.33 6.79 5.72
N VAL A 39 5.48 7.22 4.47
CA VAL A 39 5.38 6.32 3.34
C VAL A 39 6.73 6.28 2.63
N THR A 40 7.21 5.07 2.33
CA THR A 40 8.43 4.87 1.54
C THR A 40 8.08 4.00 0.35
N ALA A 41 8.34 4.52 -0.83
CA ALA A 41 8.05 3.84 -2.09
C ALA A 41 9.26 3.95 -3.02
N PRO A 42 9.34 3.09 -4.05
CA PRO A 42 10.48 3.13 -4.99
C PRO A 42 10.64 4.51 -5.62
N ASN A 43 11.91 4.93 -5.76
CA ASN A 43 12.22 6.27 -6.26
C ASN A 43 11.77 6.52 -7.69
N TYR A 44 11.51 5.47 -8.47
CA TYR A 44 11.07 5.65 -9.86
C TYR A 44 9.60 6.06 -9.97
N LEU A 45 8.84 6.04 -8.86
CA LEU A 45 7.43 6.44 -8.87
C LEU A 45 7.29 7.95 -8.67
N PRO A 46 6.19 8.56 -9.18
CA PRO A 46 5.93 9.97 -8.92
C PRO A 46 5.86 10.31 -7.43
N TRP A 47 5.41 9.35 -6.61
CA TRP A 47 5.33 9.52 -5.16
C TRP A 47 6.47 8.78 -4.45
N GLY A 48 7.59 8.54 -5.14
CA GLY A 48 8.70 7.77 -4.60
C GLY A 48 9.50 8.47 -3.54
N GLY A 49 10.38 7.71 -2.89
CA GLY A 49 11.15 8.17 -1.75
C GLY A 49 10.37 8.06 -0.45
N THR A 50 10.83 8.75 0.57
CA THR A 50 10.17 8.75 1.88
C THR A 50 9.53 10.10 2.13
N HIS A 51 8.23 10.07 2.46
CA HIS A 51 7.46 11.27 2.78
C HIS A 51 6.89 11.13 4.18
N SER A 52 7.14 12.13 5.01
CA SER A 52 6.69 12.14 6.40
C SER A 52 5.43 12.98 6.57
N GLY A 53 4.59 12.54 7.50
CA GLY A 53 3.34 13.24 7.81
C GLY A 53 2.14 12.61 7.13
N ALA A 54 1.04 12.49 7.89
CA ALA A 54 -0.19 11.88 7.37
C ALA A 54 -0.78 12.67 6.22
N ALA A 55 -0.59 14.00 6.20
CA ALA A 55 -1.23 14.86 5.20
C ALA A 55 -0.83 14.49 3.77
N PHE A 56 0.43 14.18 3.53
CA PHE A 56 0.86 13.82 2.19
C PHE A 56 0.14 12.57 1.69
N PHE A 57 0.11 11.54 2.51
CA PHE A 57 -0.54 10.28 2.13
C PHE A 57 -2.04 10.47 1.97
N ARG A 58 -2.66 11.19 2.91
CA ARG A 58 -4.11 11.43 2.89
C ARG A 58 -4.54 12.24 1.67
N ASP A 59 -3.80 13.30 1.35
CA ASP A 59 -4.26 14.28 0.36
C ASP A 59 -3.70 14.01 -1.05
N GLU A 60 -2.50 13.42 -1.15
CA GLU A 60 -1.84 13.23 -2.43
C GLU A 60 -1.87 11.77 -2.91
N ILE A 61 -1.75 10.80 -2.02
CA ILE A 61 -1.65 9.40 -2.42
C ILE A 61 -3.00 8.70 -2.42
N LEU A 62 -3.73 8.73 -1.31
CA LEU A 62 -5.00 7.99 -1.23
C LEU A 62 -5.98 8.36 -2.36
N PRO A 63 -6.16 9.64 -2.72
CA PRO A 63 -7.08 9.97 -3.82
C PRO A 63 -6.56 9.51 -5.18
N TYR A 64 -5.24 9.39 -5.33
CA TYR A 64 -4.61 9.07 -6.61
C TYR A 64 -4.57 7.58 -6.90
N LEU A 65 -4.40 6.73 -5.89
CA LEU A 65 -4.18 5.30 -6.09
C LEU A 65 -5.26 4.60 -6.94
N PRO A 66 -6.56 4.93 -6.82
CA PRO A 66 -7.56 4.27 -7.65
C PRO A 66 -7.42 4.55 -9.15
N ASN A 67 -6.67 5.59 -9.52
CA ASN A 67 -6.40 5.87 -10.93
C ASN A 67 -5.30 4.96 -11.48
N VAL A 68 -4.53 4.35 -10.61
CA VAL A 68 -3.37 3.53 -10.96
C VAL A 68 -3.67 2.04 -10.76
N PHE A 69 -4.39 1.71 -9.68
CA PHE A 69 -4.65 0.34 -9.29
C PHE A 69 -6.14 0.02 -9.34
N ASP A 70 -6.44 -1.16 -9.88
CA ASP A 70 -7.81 -1.68 -9.89
C ASP A 70 -7.98 -2.61 -8.69
N PHE A 71 -8.53 -2.07 -7.61
CA PHE A 71 -8.74 -2.80 -6.36
C PHE A 71 -9.78 -3.92 -6.49
N ALA A 72 -10.62 -3.90 -7.53
CA ALA A 72 -11.56 -5.00 -7.76
C ALA A 72 -10.83 -6.30 -8.09
N ARG A 73 -9.58 -6.20 -8.56
CA ARG A 73 -8.73 -7.36 -8.88
C ARG A 73 -7.63 -7.56 -7.84
N PHE A 74 -7.90 -7.20 -6.61
CA PHE A 74 -7.00 -7.41 -5.48
C PHE A 74 -7.16 -8.79 -4.89
N SER A 75 -6.05 -9.42 -4.46
CA SER A 75 -6.09 -10.62 -3.64
C SER A 75 -4.84 -10.71 -2.78
N TYR A 76 -4.94 -11.42 -1.67
CA TYR A 76 -3.78 -11.71 -0.82
C TYR A 76 -3.09 -12.99 -1.27
N ASP A 77 -1.76 -12.98 -1.32
CA ASP A 77 -0.98 -14.21 -1.31
C ASP A 77 -0.70 -14.60 0.14
N SER A 78 -0.32 -13.63 0.97
CA SER A 78 -0.09 -13.87 2.39
C SER A 78 -0.21 -12.57 3.16
N VAL A 79 -0.54 -12.70 4.43
CA VAL A 79 -0.47 -11.58 5.37
C VAL A 79 0.00 -12.12 6.71
N ILE A 80 1.09 -11.55 7.21
CA ILE A 80 1.76 -12.01 8.43
C ILE A 80 1.96 -10.80 9.32
N ALA A 81 1.69 -10.96 10.60
CA ALA A 81 1.87 -9.86 11.56
C ALA A 81 2.54 -10.34 12.83
N GLU A 82 3.44 -9.52 13.33
CA GLU A 82 4.07 -9.74 14.63
C GLU A 82 4.70 -8.44 15.11
N GLY A 83 4.56 -8.12 16.39
CA GLY A 83 5.23 -6.97 16.99
C GLY A 83 4.86 -5.64 16.37
N GLY A 84 3.64 -5.50 15.87
CA GLY A 84 3.20 -4.27 15.23
C GLY A 84 3.61 -4.15 13.77
N CYS A 85 4.30 -5.16 13.23
CA CYS A 85 4.66 -5.18 11.81
C CYS A 85 3.69 -6.09 11.07
N VAL A 86 3.09 -5.60 9.97
CA VAL A 86 2.21 -6.39 9.13
C VAL A 86 2.78 -6.40 7.72
N SER A 87 3.15 -7.59 7.25
CA SER A 87 3.66 -7.78 5.89
C SER A 87 2.58 -8.42 5.03
N ALA A 88 2.17 -7.73 4.00
CA ALA A 88 1.14 -8.20 3.08
C ALA A 88 1.76 -8.39 1.70
N VAL A 89 1.71 -9.62 1.19
CA VAL A 89 2.09 -9.90 -0.19
C VAL A 89 0.78 -10.03 -0.96
N ILE A 90 0.60 -9.16 -1.93
CA ILE A 90 -0.69 -9.01 -2.60
C ILE A 90 -0.55 -9.04 -4.11
N ASN A 91 -1.65 -9.32 -4.78
CA ASN A 91 -1.78 -9.16 -6.21
C ASN A 91 -2.74 -8.01 -6.45
N MET A 92 -2.44 -7.17 -7.43
CA MET A 92 -3.23 -5.97 -7.68
C MET A 92 -3.36 -5.76 -9.20
N GLY A 93 -4.56 -5.42 -9.65
CA GLY A 93 -4.76 -5.05 -11.05
C GLY A 93 -4.17 -3.67 -11.33
N VAL A 94 -3.64 -3.50 -12.54
CA VAL A 94 -3.21 -2.19 -13.03
C VAL A 94 -4.38 -1.58 -13.78
N ALA A 95 -4.87 -0.43 -13.30
CA ALA A 95 -6.11 0.17 -13.78
C ALA A 95 -6.06 0.45 -15.29
N GLY A 96 -7.15 0.11 -15.97
CA GLY A 96 -7.26 0.34 -17.41
C GLY A 96 -6.52 -0.66 -18.28
N THR A 97 -5.97 -1.71 -17.69
CA THR A 97 -5.24 -2.77 -18.40
C THR A 97 -5.67 -4.14 -17.89
N ASP A 98 -5.23 -5.19 -18.58
CA ASP A 98 -5.42 -6.57 -18.11
C ASP A 98 -4.31 -7.02 -17.20
N ALA A 99 -3.30 -6.19 -16.98
CA ALA A 99 -2.11 -6.58 -16.23
C ALA A 99 -2.37 -6.69 -14.74
N MET A 100 -1.63 -7.61 -14.12
CA MET A 100 -1.59 -7.77 -12.67
C MET A 100 -0.16 -7.59 -12.22
N ILE A 101 0.03 -7.01 -11.04
CA ILE A 101 1.36 -6.94 -10.44
C ILE A 101 1.31 -7.48 -9.02
N LYS A 102 2.47 -7.93 -8.55
CA LYS A 102 2.64 -8.38 -7.18
C LYS A 102 3.32 -7.28 -6.38
N ILE A 103 2.77 -7.00 -5.21
CA ILE A 103 3.23 -5.92 -4.34
C ILE A 103 3.50 -6.48 -2.97
N VAL A 104 4.58 -6.01 -2.33
CA VAL A 104 4.84 -6.28 -0.93
C VAL A 104 4.67 -4.97 -0.17
N ASP A 105 3.67 -4.93 0.70
CA ASP A 105 3.43 -3.79 1.57
C ASP A 105 3.82 -4.20 2.98
N VAL A 106 4.76 -3.46 3.58
CA VAL A 106 5.17 -3.69 4.96
C VAL A 106 4.70 -2.50 5.79
N TRP A 107 3.72 -2.76 6.62
CA TRP A 107 3.09 -1.75 7.46
C TRP A 107 3.59 -1.84 8.89
N THR A 108 3.68 -0.71 9.58
CA THR A 108 3.81 -0.72 11.03
C THR A 108 2.54 -0.12 11.64
N VAL A 109 2.09 -0.78 12.71
CA VAL A 109 0.84 -0.42 13.38
C VAL A 109 1.14 -0.24 14.86
N ARG A 110 0.61 0.83 15.46
CA ARG A 110 0.72 1.08 16.89
C ARG A 110 -0.58 1.71 17.37
N ASP A 111 -1.14 1.15 18.44
CA ASP A 111 -2.37 1.67 19.04
C ASP A 111 -3.48 1.85 18.00
N ARG A 112 -3.63 0.87 17.12
CA ARG A 112 -4.67 0.82 16.06
C ARG A 112 -4.51 1.93 15.01
N LYS A 113 -3.33 2.51 14.91
CA LYS A 113 -3.00 3.47 13.84
C LYS A 113 -1.82 2.94 13.06
N VAL A 114 -1.81 3.20 11.76
CA VAL A 114 -0.63 2.88 10.95
C VAL A 114 0.37 4.01 11.09
N THR A 115 1.63 3.64 11.36
CA THR A 115 2.70 4.61 11.55
C THR A 115 3.63 4.67 10.34
N SER A 116 3.64 3.62 9.50
CA SER A 116 4.42 3.66 8.28
C SER A 116 3.97 2.58 7.31
N ILE A 117 4.31 2.78 6.04
CA ILE A 117 4.26 1.74 5.03
C ILE A 117 5.54 1.81 4.20
N TRP A 118 6.07 0.65 3.87
CA TRP A 118 7.20 0.48 2.94
C TRP A 118 6.72 -0.43 1.83
N VAL A 119 6.90 -0.01 0.57
CA VAL A 119 6.29 -0.69 -0.57
C VAL A 119 7.37 -1.17 -1.54
N ALA A 120 7.25 -2.42 -1.99
CA ALA A 120 8.09 -2.95 -3.07
C ALA A 120 7.21 -3.60 -4.12
N TYR A 121 7.60 -3.45 -5.38
CA TYR A 121 6.90 -4.06 -6.51
C TYR A 121 7.78 -5.12 -7.14
N PHE A 122 7.24 -6.32 -7.29
CA PHE A 122 7.93 -7.38 -8.00
C PHE A 122 7.55 -7.28 -9.48
N GLU A 123 8.56 -7.14 -10.34
CA GLU A 123 8.39 -6.99 -11.78
C GLU A 123 7.43 -5.83 -12.10
N PRO A 124 7.84 -4.59 -11.84
CA PRO A 124 6.93 -3.43 -11.93
C PRO A 124 6.65 -2.92 -13.34
N GLN A 125 7.01 -3.68 -14.39
CA GLN A 125 6.92 -3.25 -15.77
C GLN A 125 5.55 -2.68 -16.14
N ALA A 126 4.49 -3.41 -15.81
CA ALA A 126 3.14 -2.99 -16.18
C ALA A 126 2.75 -1.68 -15.47
N LEU A 127 3.20 -1.51 -14.23
CA LEU A 127 2.96 -0.27 -13.50
C LEU A 127 3.71 0.89 -14.14
N LEU A 128 4.97 0.69 -14.52
CA LEU A 128 5.75 1.74 -15.17
C LEU A 128 5.14 2.13 -16.50
N ASP A 129 4.67 1.15 -17.27
CA ASP A 129 3.98 1.41 -18.53
C ASP A 129 2.72 2.25 -18.32
N LYS A 130 1.94 1.91 -17.30
CA LYS A 130 0.73 2.65 -16.97
C LYS A 130 1.04 4.10 -16.62
N LEU A 131 2.14 4.34 -15.92
CA LEU A 131 2.55 5.67 -15.48
C LEU A 131 3.34 6.42 -16.54
N GLY A 132 3.67 5.77 -17.67
CA GLY A 132 4.45 6.40 -18.73
C GLY A 132 5.91 6.61 -18.35
N ILE A 133 6.45 5.78 -17.46
CA ILE A 133 7.83 5.90 -16.99
C ILE A 133 8.75 5.04 -17.83
N ALA A 134 9.81 5.64 -18.37
CA ALA A 134 10.78 4.93 -19.17
C ALA A 134 11.60 3.96 -18.33
N HIS A 135 11.99 2.84 -18.94
CA HIS A 135 12.82 1.85 -18.28
C HIS A 135 14.24 2.30 -18.14
N GLN A 136 14.81 2.04 -16.97
CA GLN A 136 16.20 2.31 -16.71
C GLN A 136 17.08 1.08 -16.96
N LEU A 137 16.47 -0.06 -17.21
CA LEU A 137 17.20 -1.33 -17.29
C LEU A 137 17.81 -1.62 -18.65
N ALA A 138 17.52 -0.85 -19.65
CA ALA A 138 17.97 -1.09 -21.02
C ALA A 138 19.42 -0.67 -21.25
N ARG A 139 20.23 -0.66 -20.24
CA ARG A 139 21.61 -0.20 -20.33
C ARG A 139 22.59 -1.35 -20.25
#